data_8c577f36a35ddb9e1cd634c7315e23e5
#
_entry.id   8c577f36a35ddb9e1cd634c7315e23e5
#
_cell.length_a   1.000
_cell.length_b   1.000
_cell.length_c   1.000
_cell.angle_alpha   90.00
_cell.angle_beta   90.00
_cell.angle_gamma   90.00
#
_symmetry.space_group_name_H-M   'P 1'
#
loop_
_entity.id
_entity.type
_entity.pdbx_description
1 polymer ?
#
loop_
_entity_poly.entity_id
_entity_poly.type
_entity_poly.pdbx_seq_one_letter_code
_entity_poly.pdbx_strand_id
1 'polypeptide(L)'
;MASIRPPRGMRGNRPSRARTRNIDGPRYDTPVMNESPHGSTSHGTRTRRSNRCLAIVLAALLASGLATCFGAAPAGAAVYPVSEPDPFYAAPPEIGAYQPGDVVRSRTVPASGYPGATAWQLLFRSANSAGDPIAAMTTVLIPGGGGARPLVSYQPFVNSLGLGCAPSHGLFDGGLREAEALNLLLARGWAVAVPDHLGPTSAYGAAKLGGRITLDGIRAARRFGLADGPVGLAGYSGGGMATGFAAALAPEYAPELPIVGAAMGGVPVNIGKLALDVGGSPNPLFGLGFAAAVGLEREYPDVMSLDGRMNPAGEELRGRIANACTDEIIGAAANRSFTDYFVGGMNDVSEAQIRILHENSLETYPGVPRVPVYQWAGGNDVVNPWLARDVAGRYCAAGTPVQFDIIPGADHGAAIAPGSVNAFAYLGDRFAGLPAPSNC
;
A
#
# COMPACT_ATOMS: atom_id res chain seq x y z
N MET A 1 -56.80 -20.56 32.67
CA MET A 1 -57.05 -20.10 34.05
C MET A 1 -55.70 -20.09 34.78
N ALA A 2 -55.20 -18.96 35.07
CA ALA A 2 -54.41 -18.45 36.20
C ALA A 2 -53.61 -17.25 35.75
N SER A 3 -54.13 -16.10 36.07
CA SER A 3 -53.58 -14.76 35.94
C SER A 3 -52.61 -14.53 37.07
N ILE A 4 -51.40 -14.03 36.78
CA ILE A 4 -50.51 -13.46 37.80
C ILE A 4 -50.14 -12.03 37.37
N ARG A 5 -50.52 -11.06 38.20
CA ARG A 5 -50.23 -9.61 38.08
C ARG A 5 -48.81 -9.28 38.55
N PRO A 6 -48.18 -8.22 38.03
CA PRO A 6 -46.86 -7.75 38.47
C PRO A 6 -46.97 -6.83 39.72
N PRO A 7 -45.93 -6.70 40.56
CA PRO A 7 -45.87 -5.79 41.69
C PRO A 7 -45.48 -4.36 41.27
N ARG A 8 -46.08 -3.41 41.99
CA ARG A 8 -45.88 -1.94 41.93
C ARG A 8 -44.62 -1.47 42.63
N GLY A 9 -43.89 -0.59 42.00
CA GLY A 9 -43.50 0.73 42.50
C GLY A 9 -42.33 0.82 43.47
N MET A 10 -41.21 1.45 42.99
CA MET A 10 -40.40 2.32 43.85
C MET A 10 -40.01 3.60 43.09
N ARG A 11 -40.22 4.70 43.83
CA ARG A 11 -40.10 6.10 43.41
C ARG A 11 -38.63 6.52 43.25
N GLY A 12 -38.39 7.33 42.30
CA GLY A 12 -37.50 8.38 41.98
C GLY A 12 -36.35 8.75 42.93
N ASN A 13 -35.19 8.91 42.28
CA ASN A 13 -34.21 9.88 42.73
C ASN A 13 -33.65 10.59 41.48
N ARG A 14 -33.78 11.91 41.43
CA ARG A 14 -33.19 12.80 40.45
C ARG A 14 -31.71 12.96 40.79
N PRO A 15 -30.79 12.86 39.85
CA PRO A 15 -29.43 13.35 40.05
C PRO A 15 -29.34 14.85 39.72
N SER A 16 -28.63 15.54 40.58
CA SER A 16 -28.26 16.94 40.61
C SER A 16 -27.43 17.34 39.36
N ARG A 17 -27.64 18.57 38.91
CA ARG A 17 -26.85 19.30 37.92
C ARG A 17 -25.39 19.37 38.36
N ALA A 18 -24.48 18.77 37.59
CA ALA A 18 -23.07 19.04 37.68
C ALA A 18 -22.70 20.19 36.74
N ARG A 19 -21.95 21.14 37.27
CA ARG A 19 -21.44 22.35 36.62
C ARG A 19 -20.45 21.98 35.55
N THR A 20 -20.65 22.54 34.38
CA THR A 20 -19.62 22.62 33.31
C THR A 20 -18.46 23.48 33.80
N ARG A 21 -17.25 22.90 33.85
CA ARG A 21 -15.99 23.65 33.89
C ARG A 21 -15.50 23.79 32.47
N ASN A 22 -15.44 25.03 32.01
CA ASN A 22 -14.65 25.42 30.85
C ASN A 22 -13.17 25.15 31.16
N ILE A 23 -12.51 24.41 30.27
CA ILE A 23 -11.05 24.30 30.25
C ILE A 23 -10.62 25.05 29.00
N ASP A 24 -10.00 26.20 29.19
CA ASP A 24 -9.35 27.00 28.17
C ASP A 24 -8.12 26.24 27.64
N GLY A 25 -8.07 26.01 26.33
CA GLY A 25 -6.90 25.50 25.65
C GLY A 25 -5.85 26.61 25.41
N PRO A 26 -4.57 26.26 25.30
CA PRO A 26 -3.51 27.25 25.10
C PRO A 26 -3.56 27.87 23.71
N ARG A 27 -3.57 29.21 23.68
CA ARG A 27 -3.39 30.04 22.49
C ARG A 27 -1.91 30.05 22.12
N TYR A 28 -1.59 29.76 20.88
CA TYR A 28 -0.29 30.01 20.30
C TYR A 28 -0.27 31.43 19.76
N ASP A 29 0.57 32.28 20.37
CA ASP A 29 0.89 33.60 19.87
C ASP A 29 1.92 33.50 18.75
N THR A 30 1.60 34.06 17.60
CA THR A 30 2.51 34.33 16.48
C THR A 30 3.30 35.59 16.76
N PRO A 31 4.64 35.58 16.59
CA PRO A 31 5.41 36.83 16.62
C PRO A 31 5.33 37.56 15.28
N VAL A 32 4.87 38.80 15.37
CA VAL A 32 4.89 39.80 14.30
C VAL A 32 6.34 40.28 14.12
N MET A 33 6.86 40.17 12.88
CA MET A 33 8.10 40.79 12.50
C MET A 33 7.88 42.28 12.28
N ASN A 34 8.67 43.10 12.99
CA ASN A 34 8.71 44.54 12.88
C ASN A 34 9.84 44.94 11.91
N GLU A 35 9.47 45.60 10.82
CA GLU A 35 10.37 46.30 9.94
C GLU A 35 10.77 47.64 10.58
N SER A 36 12.00 48.05 10.44
CA SER A 36 12.34 49.45 10.07
C SER A 36 13.84 49.72 9.88
N PRO A 37 14.17 50.79 9.17
CA PRO A 37 15.26 50.85 8.22
C PRO A 37 16.34 51.89 8.61
N HIS A 38 17.22 52.18 7.67
CA HIS A 38 18.29 53.20 7.57
C HIS A 38 19.69 52.59 7.62
N GLY A 39 20.49 52.75 6.62
CA GLY A 39 20.77 53.85 5.73
C GLY A 39 22.22 54.27 5.93
N SER A 40 23.08 54.14 4.97
CA SER A 40 23.97 55.21 4.53
C SER A 40 25.17 54.68 3.70
N THR A 41 25.26 55.26 2.60
CA THR A 41 26.32 55.53 1.63
C THR A 41 27.74 55.72 2.19
N SER A 42 28.77 55.21 1.48
CA SER A 42 29.91 56.03 1.08
C SER A 42 30.77 55.38 -0.01
N HIS A 43 31.09 56.22 -0.90
CA HIS A 43 31.93 56.22 -2.09
C HIS A 43 33.40 55.84 -1.89
N GLY A 44 34.03 55.49 -3.01
CA GLY A 44 35.42 55.76 -3.33
C GLY A 44 36.22 54.49 -3.64
N THR A 45 36.90 54.32 -4.66
CA THR A 45 37.42 54.96 -5.84
C THR A 45 38.28 53.96 -6.60
N ARG A 46 38.26 54.11 -7.90
CA ARG A 46 39.09 53.36 -8.87
C ARG A 46 40.59 53.61 -8.60
N THR A 47 41.44 52.59 -8.84
CA THR A 47 42.67 52.76 -9.61
C THR A 47 43.02 51.48 -10.41
N ARG A 48 43.21 51.73 -11.69
CA ARG A 48 43.87 50.86 -12.69
C ARG A 48 45.37 50.96 -12.55
N ARG A 49 46.11 49.87 -12.81
CA ARG A 49 47.37 49.80 -13.60
C ARG A 49 47.81 48.34 -13.59
N SER A 50 47.85 47.68 -14.66
CA SER A 50 48.68 47.62 -15.88
C SER A 50 50.11 47.08 -15.62
N ASN A 51 50.31 45.94 -16.26
CA ASN A 51 51.46 45.51 -17.04
C ASN A 51 52.66 44.78 -16.42
N ARG A 52 52.88 43.63 -16.97
CA ARG A 52 54.04 43.08 -17.71
C ARG A 52 54.92 42.10 -16.96
N CYS A 53 54.93 40.92 -17.56
CA CYS A 53 56.04 40.06 -17.97
C CYS A 53 57.27 39.91 -17.06
N LEU A 54 57.60 38.71 -16.65
CA LEU A 54 58.74 37.99 -17.23
C LEU A 54 58.85 36.58 -16.67
N ALA A 55 59.12 35.66 -17.53
CA ALA A 55 59.46 34.26 -17.25
C ALA A 55 60.86 34.15 -16.60
N ILE A 56 61.06 33.13 -15.76
CA ILE A 56 62.33 32.37 -15.57
C ILE A 56 61.96 31.10 -14.76
N VAL A 57 61.89 29.96 -15.35
CA VAL A 57 62.69 28.75 -15.38
C VAL A 57 63.13 28.12 -14.06
N LEU A 58 62.69 26.86 -13.91
CA LEU A 58 63.22 25.65 -13.25
C LEU A 58 63.63 25.74 -11.78
N ALA A 59 62.98 24.87 -10.99
CA ALA A 59 63.64 23.73 -10.34
C ALA A 59 62.60 22.83 -9.64
N ALA A 60 62.72 21.57 -9.91
CA ALA A 60 61.95 20.47 -9.40
C ALA A 60 62.07 20.32 -7.88
N LEU A 61 60.90 20.06 -7.22
CA LEU A 61 60.82 19.19 -6.04
C LEU A 61 59.49 18.45 -6.09
N LEU A 62 59.60 17.20 -6.38
CA LEU A 62 58.54 16.20 -6.20
C LEU A 62 58.19 16.12 -4.73
N ALA A 63 57.07 16.75 -4.35
CA ALA A 63 56.34 16.40 -3.15
C ALA A 63 55.05 15.70 -3.60
N SER A 64 55.08 14.37 -3.52
CA SER A 64 53.91 13.51 -3.73
C SER A 64 52.85 13.82 -2.69
N GLY A 65 52.01 14.78 -2.96
CA GLY A 65 50.75 14.96 -2.29
C GLY A 65 49.74 13.97 -2.88
N LEU A 66 49.56 12.83 -2.24
CA LEU A 66 48.34 12.04 -2.43
C LEU A 66 47.18 12.93 -1.96
N ALA A 67 46.58 13.68 -2.87
CA ALA A 67 45.23 14.16 -2.73
C ALA A 67 44.35 12.90 -2.82
N THR A 68 43.99 12.33 -1.66
CA THR A 68 42.88 11.40 -1.57
C THR A 68 41.65 12.21 -2.01
N CYS A 69 41.31 12.12 -3.29
CA CYS A 69 39.98 12.40 -3.76
C CYS A 69 39.04 11.45 -2.96
N PHE A 70 38.50 11.92 -1.87
CA PHE A 70 37.24 11.40 -1.41
C PHE A 70 36.24 11.72 -2.52
N GLY A 71 36.16 10.81 -3.50
CA GLY A 71 35.03 10.80 -4.41
C GLY A 71 33.80 10.70 -3.55
N ALA A 72 32.93 11.71 -3.60
CA ALA A 72 31.57 11.53 -3.14
C ALA A 72 31.10 10.20 -3.75
N ALA A 73 30.71 9.24 -2.91
CA ALA A 73 30.08 8.05 -3.40
C ALA A 73 28.92 8.53 -4.30
N PRO A 74 28.74 7.92 -5.49
CA PRO A 74 27.62 8.30 -6.34
C PRO A 74 26.36 8.19 -5.47
N ALA A 75 25.51 9.22 -5.52
CA ALA A 75 24.20 9.19 -4.88
C ALA A 75 23.56 7.85 -5.26
N GLY A 76 23.19 7.05 -4.25
CA GLY A 76 22.82 5.67 -4.49
C GLY A 76 21.49 5.60 -5.23
N ALA A 77 21.48 5.10 -6.45
CA ALA A 77 20.25 4.84 -7.19
C ALA A 77 19.30 3.93 -6.39
N ALA A 78 17.99 4.06 -6.60
CA ALA A 78 17.00 3.18 -6.00
C ALA A 78 17.40 1.70 -6.09
N VAL A 79 17.29 0.96 -4.98
CA VAL A 79 17.67 -0.45 -4.95
C VAL A 79 16.50 -1.30 -5.42
N TYR A 80 16.59 -1.78 -6.67
CA TYR A 80 15.59 -2.67 -7.26
C TYR A 80 15.83 -4.12 -6.88
N PRO A 81 14.79 -4.98 -6.94
CA PRO A 81 14.94 -6.41 -6.69
C PRO A 81 15.76 -7.07 -7.81
N VAL A 82 16.33 -8.23 -7.52
CA VAL A 82 16.90 -9.09 -8.55
C VAL A 82 15.81 -9.40 -9.58
N SER A 83 16.16 -9.26 -10.87
CA SER A 83 15.21 -9.53 -11.94
C SER A 83 14.75 -10.99 -11.92
N GLU A 84 13.48 -11.20 -12.25
CA GLU A 84 12.90 -12.52 -12.39
C GLU A 84 13.66 -13.34 -13.45
N PRO A 85 14.20 -14.54 -13.10
CA PRO A 85 14.98 -15.35 -14.04
C PRO A 85 14.13 -16.04 -15.10
N ASP A 86 12.83 -16.27 -14.83
CA ASP A 86 11.90 -16.88 -15.79
C ASP A 86 11.51 -15.85 -16.86
N PRO A 87 11.85 -16.07 -18.15
CA PRO A 87 11.54 -15.13 -19.23
C PRO A 87 10.03 -14.96 -19.46
N PHE A 88 9.19 -15.81 -18.87
CA PHE A 88 7.75 -15.65 -18.91
C PHE A 88 7.29 -14.32 -18.31
N TYR A 89 7.98 -13.81 -17.28
CA TYR A 89 7.65 -12.55 -16.59
C TYR A 89 8.18 -11.30 -17.30
N ALA A 90 9.06 -11.45 -18.29
CA ALA A 90 9.69 -10.31 -18.94
C ALA A 90 8.66 -9.48 -19.74
N ALA A 91 8.68 -8.17 -19.56
CA ALA A 91 7.91 -7.26 -20.38
C ALA A 91 8.41 -7.32 -21.84
N PRO A 92 7.54 -7.46 -22.85
CA PRO A 92 7.96 -7.32 -24.23
C PRO A 92 8.24 -5.84 -24.53
N PRO A 93 9.16 -5.52 -25.47
CA PRO A 93 9.48 -4.14 -25.83
C PRO A 93 8.26 -3.31 -26.25
N GLU A 94 7.28 -3.97 -26.87
CA GLU A 94 6.03 -3.38 -27.36
C GLU A 94 4.90 -3.32 -26.33
N ILE A 95 5.16 -3.48 -25.03
CA ILE A 95 4.12 -3.49 -23.97
C ILE A 95 3.20 -2.27 -24.04
N GLY A 96 3.71 -1.13 -24.49
CA GLY A 96 2.93 0.09 -24.67
C GLY A 96 1.88 0.03 -25.78
N ALA A 97 1.97 -0.93 -26.71
CA ALA A 97 0.98 -1.13 -27.77
C ALA A 97 -0.27 -1.90 -27.31
N TYR A 98 -0.19 -2.60 -26.19
CA TYR A 98 -1.32 -3.34 -25.59
C TYR A 98 -2.25 -2.41 -24.81
N GLN A 99 -3.53 -2.79 -24.75
CA GLN A 99 -4.49 -2.11 -23.90
C GLN A 99 -4.43 -2.66 -22.45
N PRO A 100 -4.86 -1.88 -21.41
CA PRO A 100 -4.96 -2.37 -20.05
C PRO A 100 -5.73 -3.69 -19.96
N GLY A 101 -5.11 -4.73 -19.38
CA GLY A 101 -5.67 -6.07 -19.27
C GLY A 101 -5.54 -6.96 -20.50
N ASP A 102 -4.85 -6.51 -21.57
CA ASP A 102 -4.53 -7.42 -22.67
C ASP A 102 -3.49 -8.45 -22.24
N VAL A 103 -3.78 -9.73 -22.51
CA VAL A 103 -2.89 -10.84 -22.16
C VAL A 103 -1.74 -10.90 -23.18
N VAL A 104 -0.53 -10.78 -22.66
CA VAL A 104 0.72 -10.85 -23.45
C VAL A 104 1.20 -12.30 -23.58
N ARG A 105 1.15 -13.04 -22.48
CA ARG A 105 1.49 -14.45 -22.39
C ARG A 105 0.58 -15.17 -21.41
N SER A 106 0.39 -16.45 -21.64
CA SER A 106 -0.36 -17.32 -20.72
C SER A 106 0.29 -18.67 -20.62
N ARG A 107 0.16 -19.31 -19.46
CA ARG A 107 0.56 -20.71 -19.26
C ARG A 107 -0.31 -21.35 -18.18
N THR A 108 -0.46 -22.66 -18.26
CA THR A 108 -0.96 -23.45 -17.13
C THR A 108 0.21 -23.83 -16.23
N VAL A 109 -0.04 -23.89 -14.95
CA VAL A 109 0.91 -24.38 -13.94
C VAL A 109 0.24 -25.41 -13.06
N PRO A 110 1.00 -26.32 -12.41
CA PRO A 110 0.44 -27.26 -11.45
C PRO A 110 -0.28 -26.53 -10.32
N ALA A 111 -1.54 -26.85 -10.06
CA ALA A 111 -2.32 -26.26 -8.99
C ALA A 111 -2.04 -26.94 -7.64
N SER A 112 -0.77 -27.08 -7.27
CA SER A 112 -0.35 -27.70 -6.01
C SER A 112 -0.95 -26.94 -4.84
N GLY A 113 -1.59 -27.66 -3.88
CA GLY A 113 -2.29 -27.04 -2.75
C GLY A 113 -3.74 -26.62 -3.01
N TYR A 114 -4.25 -26.74 -4.26
CA TYR A 114 -5.63 -26.39 -4.66
C TYR A 114 -6.33 -27.56 -5.31
N PRO A 115 -6.85 -28.52 -4.52
CA PRO A 115 -7.42 -29.77 -5.03
C PRO A 115 -8.59 -29.52 -6.01
N GLY A 116 -8.52 -30.17 -7.18
CA GLY A 116 -9.57 -30.08 -8.19
C GLY A 116 -9.61 -28.75 -8.97
N ALA A 117 -8.70 -27.84 -8.72
CA ALA A 117 -8.56 -26.61 -9.49
C ALA A 117 -7.56 -26.76 -10.65
N THR A 118 -7.71 -25.92 -11.67
CA THR A 118 -6.68 -25.61 -12.65
C THR A 118 -6.13 -24.23 -12.39
N ALA A 119 -4.82 -24.03 -12.61
CA ALA A 119 -4.15 -22.75 -12.41
C ALA A 119 -3.59 -22.22 -13.74
N TRP A 120 -3.91 -20.96 -14.02
CA TRP A 120 -3.40 -20.22 -15.15
C TRP A 120 -2.59 -19.03 -14.66
N GLN A 121 -1.41 -18.82 -15.21
CA GLN A 121 -0.66 -17.58 -15.08
C GLN A 121 -0.82 -16.74 -16.34
N LEU A 122 -1.21 -15.49 -16.16
CA LEU A 122 -1.42 -14.52 -17.24
C LEU A 122 -0.49 -13.33 -17.03
N LEU A 123 0.47 -13.15 -17.93
CA LEU A 123 1.20 -11.89 -18.05
C LEU A 123 0.36 -10.94 -18.90
N PHE A 124 0.08 -9.77 -18.39
CA PHE A 124 -0.80 -8.78 -19.04
C PHE A 124 -0.24 -7.37 -18.95
N ARG A 125 -0.72 -6.49 -19.83
CA ARG A 125 -0.40 -5.06 -19.76
C ARG A 125 -1.20 -4.41 -18.65
N SER A 126 -0.50 -3.68 -17.76
CA SER A 126 -1.08 -2.78 -16.78
C SER A 126 -0.40 -1.40 -16.84
N ALA A 127 -0.67 -0.55 -15.86
CA ALA A 127 -0.06 0.77 -15.75
C ALA A 127 0.53 0.97 -14.35
N ASN A 128 1.71 1.61 -14.29
CA ASN A 128 2.29 2.09 -13.04
C ASN A 128 1.46 3.26 -12.47
N SER A 129 1.85 3.82 -11.33
CA SER A 129 1.12 4.91 -10.68
C SER A 129 1.10 6.21 -11.50
N ALA A 130 2.08 6.41 -12.38
CA ALA A 130 2.15 7.54 -13.31
C ALA A 130 1.25 7.34 -14.55
N GLY A 131 0.92 6.09 -14.89
CA GLY A 131 0.14 5.73 -16.07
C GLY A 131 0.96 5.08 -17.19
N ASP A 132 2.27 4.92 -16.98
CA ASP A 132 3.14 4.28 -17.95
C ASP A 132 2.83 2.79 -18.05
N PRO A 133 2.97 2.20 -19.26
CA PRO A 133 2.68 0.79 -19.47
C PRO A 133 3.72 -0.11 -18.78
N ILE A 134 3.22 -1.11 -18.06
CA ILE A 134 4.02 -2.15 -17.42
C ILE A 134 3.46 -3.53 -17.75
N ALA A 135 4.30 -4.57 -17.66
CA ALA A 135 3.84 -5.94 -17.61
C ALA A 135 3.56 -6.31 -16.16
N ALA A 136 2.40 -6.90 -15.91
CA ALA A 136 1.99 -7.38 -14.60
C ALA A 136 1.49 -8.82 -14.70
N MET A 137 1.40 -9.52 -13.58
CA MET A 137 1.04 -10.92 -13.49
C MET A 137 -0.24 -11.11 -12.66
N THR A 138 -1.08 -12.05 -13.07
CA THR A 138 -2.13 -12.62 -12.21
C THR A 138 -2.16 -14.14 -12.37
N THR A 139 -2.35 -14.83 -11.26
CA THR A 139 -2.66 -16.28 -11.27
C THR A 139 -4.16 -16.44 -11.10
N VAL A 140 -4.79 -17.25 -11.97
CA VAL A 140 -6.22 -17.52 -11.90
C VAL A 140 -6.43 -18.99 -11.57
N LEU A 141 -7.07 -19.24 -10.43
CA LEU A 141 -7.45 -20.57 -9.99
C LEU A 141 -8.90 -20.81 -10.38
N ILE A 142 -9.14 -21.90 -11.13
CA ILE A 142 -10.47 -22.28 -11.62
C ILE A 142 -10.87 -23.62 -10.97
N PRO A 143 -11.93 -23.66 -10.14
CA PRO A 143 -12.41 -24.90 -9.57
C PRO A 143 -12.99 -25.82 -10.65
N GLY A 144 -12.98 -27.11 -10.40
CA GLY A 144 -13.60 -28.10 -11.28
C GLY A 144 -15.08 -27.82 -11.56
N GLY A 145 -15.63 -28.46 -12.60
CA GLY A 145 -16.98 -28.20 -13.09
C GLY A 145 -17.04 -27.08 -14.13
N GLY A 146 -18.11 -27.06 -14.93
CA GLY A 146 -18.32 -26.07 -16.00
C GLY A 146 -19.33 -24.98 -15.60
N GLY A 147 -19.54 -24.02 -16.50
CA GLY A 147 -20.55 -22.96 -16.42
C GLY A 147 -20.02 -21.60 -15.97
N ALA A 148 -20.88 -20.59 -16.15
CA ALA A 148 -20.60 -19.24 -15.67
C ALA A 148 -20.43 -19.22 -14.16
N ARG A 149 -19.40 -18.52 -13.67
CA ARG A 149 -19.10 -18.48 -12.24
C ARG A 149 -18.63 -17.11 -11.80
N PRO A 150 -18.89 -16.73 -10.54
CA PRO A 150 -18.31 -15.53 -9.97
C PRO A 150 -16.78 -15.59 -9.95
N LEU A 151 -16.15 -14.43 -10.05
CA LEU A 151 -14.71 -14.24 -9.88
C LEU A 151 -14.47 -13.44 -8.59
N VAL A 152 -13.64 -13.96 -7.70
CA VAL A 152 -13.06 -13.16 -6.63
C VAL A 152 -11.64 -12.77 -7.03
N SER A 153 -11.37 -11.46 -7.16
CA SER A 153 -10.00 -10.99 -7.19
C SER A 153 -9.54 -10.83 -5.75
N TYR A 154 -8.61 -11.70 -5.34
CA TYR A 154 -8.08 -11.77 -3.98
C TYR A 154 -6.66 -11.22 -3.93
N GLN A 155 -6.45 -10.19 -3.12
CA GLN A 155 -5.16 -9.55 -2.92
C GLN A 155 -4.57 -10.01 -1.58
N PRO A 156 -3.59 -10.93 -1.58
CA PRO A 156 -2.95 -11.37 -0.34
C PRO A 156 -2.04 -10.29 0.25
N PHE A 157 -1.77 -10.37 1.56
CA PHE A 157 -0.84 -9.45 2.23
C PHE A 157 0.63 -9.86 1.99
N VAL A 158 1.13 -9.57 0.81
CA VAL A 158 2.51 -9.82 0.41
C VAL A 158 3.36 -8.57 0.69
N ASN A 159 3.67 -8.31 1.93
CA ASN A 159 4.42 -7.11 2.35
C ASN A 159 5.92 -7.31 2.09
N SER A 160 6.34 -7.36 0.82
CA SER A 160 7.68 -7.80 0.40
C SER A 160 8.37 -6.82 -0.53
N LEU A 161 9.68 -6.99 -0.69
CA LEU A 161 10.52 -6.27 -1.65
C LEU A 161 11.15 -7.20 -2.70
N GLY A 162 11.04 -8.52 -2.54
CA GLY A 162 11.54 -9.52 -3.47
C GLY A 162 10.48 -9.97 -4.47
N LEU A 163 10.84 -10.15 -5.74
CA LEU A 163 9.95 -10.71 -6.77
C LEU A 163 9.62 -12.17 -6.50
N GLY A 164 10.55 -12.96 -5.95
CA GLY A 164 10.28 -14.36 -5.55
C GLY A 164 9.22 -14.50 -4.46
N CYS A 165 8.83 -13.41 -3.78
CA CYS A 165 7.77 -13.41 -2.77
C CYS A 165 6.38 -13.11 -3.37
N ALA A 166 6.30 -12.84 -4.68
CA ALA A 166 5.05 -12.50 -5.34
C ALA A 166 4.04 -13.65 -5.27
N PRO A 167 2.72 -13.36 -5.27
CA PRO A 167 1.68 -14.38 -5.23
C PRO A 167 1.84 -15.47 -6.30
N SER A 168 2.28 -15.13 -7.51
CA SER A 168 2.49 -16.09 -8.60
C SER A 168 3.52 -17.19 -8.28
N HIS A 169 4.41 -16.96 -7.31
CA HIS A 169 5.33 -17.96 -6.74
C HIS A 169 4.75 -18.57 -5.46
N GLY A 170 4.43 -17.73 -4.48
CA GLY A 170 4.00 -18.15 -3.15
C GLY A 170 2.77 -19.05 -3.12
N LEU A 171 1.90 -18.99 -4.14
CA LEU A 171 0.74 -19.87 -4.30
C LEU A 171 1.10 -21.36 -4.35
N PHE A 172 2.28 -21.71 -4.88
CA PHE A 172 2.62 -23.10 -5.21
C PHE A 172 3.81 -23.65 -4.42
N ASP A 173 4.56 -22.81 -3.73
CA ASP A 173 5.74 -23.20 -2.92
C ASP A 173 5.47 -23.18 -1.41
N GLY A 174 4.23 -22.84 -1.00
CA GLY A 174 3.82 -22.73 0.39
C GLY A 174 4.17 -21.38 1.04
N GLY A 175 4.64 -20.41 0.28
CA GLY A 175 4.94 -19.06 0.76
C GLY A 175 3.70 -18.20 1.02
N LEU A 176 2.54 -18.56 0.46
CA LEU A 176 1.30 -17.79 0.65
C LEU A 176 0.55 -18.25 1.92
N ARG A 177 0.50 -17.38 2.92
CA ARG A 177 -0.17 -17.64 4.20
C ARG A 177 -1.70 -17.80 4.09
N GLU A 178 -2.30 -17.23 3.06
CA GLU A 178 -3.74 -17.18 2.85
C GLU A 178 -4.25 -18.27 1.91
N ALA A 179 -3.45 -19.29 1.62
CA ALA A 179 -3.84 -20.41 0.74
C ALA A 179 -5.15 -21.12 1.18
N GLU A 180 -5.38 -21.23 2.49
CA GLU A 180 -6.63 -21.81 3.02
C GLU A 180 -7.84 -20.93 2.68
N ALA A 181 -7.72 -19.61 2.72
CA ALA A 181 -8.78 -18.69 2.32
C ALA A 181 -9.16 -18.88 0.84
N LEU A 182 -8.15 -19.06 -0.03
CA LEU A 182 -8.41 -19.34 -1.45
C LEU A 182 -9.13 -20.68 -1.66
N ASN A 183 -8.77 -21.71 -0.92
CA ASN A 183 -9.48 -22.99 -0.96
C ASN A 183 -10.94 -22.87 -0.52
N LEU A 184 -11.26 -22.01 0.45
CA LEU A 184 -12.65 -21.73 0.84
C LEU A 184 -13.44 -21.03 -0.27
N LEU A 185 -12.81 -20.15 -1.07
CA LEU A 185 -13.45 -19.52 -2.22
C LEU A 185 -13.68 -20.54 -3.35
N LEU A 186 -12.68 -21.37 -3.67
CA LEU A 186 -12.79 -22.43 -4.68
C LEU A 186 -13.85 -23.45 -4.32
N ALA A 187 -13.98 -23.81 -3.03
CA ALA A 187 -15.02 -24.73 -2.54
C ALA A 187 -16.45 -24.20 -2.74
N ARG A 188 -16.62 -22.87 -2.87
CA ARG A 188 -17.90 -22.25 -3.25
C ARG A 188 -18.17 -22.27 -4.75
N GLY A 189 -17.27 -22.84 -5.55
CA GLY A 189 -17.36 -22.86 -7.00
C GLY A 189 -16.95 -21.53 -7.67
N TRP A 190 -16.31 -20.62 -6.94
CA TRP A 190 -15.85 -19.33 -7.47
C TRP A 190 -14.46 -19.44 -8.07
N ALA A 191 -14.22 -18.78 -9.19
CA ALA A 191 -12.86 -18.55 -9.69
C ALA A 191 -12.15 -17.52 -8.82
N VAL A 192 -10.83 -17.67 -8.68
CA VAL A 192 -10.03 -16.73 -7.87
C VAL A 192 -8.86 -16.20 -8.71
N ALA A 193 -8.82 -14.89 -8.92
CA ALA A 193 -7.68 -14.22 -9.52
C ALA A 193 -6.80 -13.62 -8.39
N VAL A 194 -5.53 -13.93 -8.42
CA VAL A 194 -4.54 -13.50 -7.43
C VAL A 194 -3.43 -12.72 -8.15
N PRO A 195 -3.51 -11.38 -8.19
CA PRO A 195 -2.53 -10.56 -8.88
C PRO A 195 -1.25 -10.39 -8.06
N ASP A 196 -0.11 -10.25 -8.75
CA ASP A 196 1.14 -9.78 -8.17
C ASP A 196 1.05 -8.24 -8.03
N HIS A 197 0.23 -7.79 -7.08
CA HIS A 197 -0.21 -6.40 -6.99
C HIS A 197 0.88 -5.40 -6.56
N LEU A 198 2.06 -5.87 -6.13
CA LEU A 198 3.24 -5.01 -5.90
C LEU A 198 3.99 -4.69 -7.21
N GLY A 199 3.60 -5.30 -8.32
CA GLY A 199 4.11 -5.04 -9.65
C GLY A 199 5.54 -5.54 -9.91
N PRO A 200 6.09 -5.22 -11.10
CA PRO A 200 7.35 -5.77 -11.57
C PRO A 200 8.59 -5.29 -10.81
N THR A 201 8.45 -4.31 -9.94
CA THR A 201 9.52 -3.79 -9.07
C THR A 201 9.32 -4.13 -7.61
N SER A 202 8.27 -4.91 -7.28
CA SER A 202 7.87 -5.19 -5.89
C SER A 202 7.81 -3.90 -5.06
N ALA A 203 6.98 -2.95 -5.52
CA ALA A 203 6.84 -1.61 -4.95
C ALA A 203 5.87 -1.62 -3.76
N TYR A 204 6.28 -2.22 -2.65
CA TYR A 204 5.47 -2.27 -1.43
C TYR A 204 5.14 -0.86 -0.92
N GLY A 205 3.88 -0.60 -0.59
CA GLY A 205 3.36 0.73 -0.22
C GLY A 205 2.78 1.53 -1.37
N ALA A 206 3.03 1.16 -2.65
CA ALA A 206 2.45 1.81 -3.82
C ALA A 206 1.02 1.31 -4.07
N ALA A 207 0.09 1.74 -3.24
CA ALA A 207 -1.28 1.23 -3.21
C ALA A 207 -2.08 1.53 -4.50
N LYS A 208 -1.83 2.67 -5.13
CA LYS A 208 -2.43 3.06 -6.42
C LYS A 208 -2.01 2.12 -7.55
N LEU A 209 -0.73 1.73 -7.59
CA LEU A 209 -0.22 0.69 -8.49
C LEU A 209 -0.96 -0.63 -8.27
N GLY A 210 -1.06 -1.08 -7.00
CA GLY A 210 -1.74 -2.32 -6.64
C GLY A 210 -3.20 -2.35 -7.09
N GLY A 211 -3.91 -1.23 -6.93
CA GLY A 211 -5.29 -1.09 -7.41
C GLY A 211 -5.43 -1.23 -8.93
N ARG A 212 -4.53 -0.60 -9.71
CA ARG A 212 -4.51 -0.71 -11.18
C ARG A 212 -4.21 -2.12 -11.64
N ILE A 213 -3.18 -2.76 -11.10
CA ILE A 213 -2.82 -4.15 -11.43
C ILE A 213 -3.98 -5.10 -11.10
N THR A 214 -4.66 -4.88 -9.98
CA THR A 214 -5.85 -5.67 -9.60
C THR A 214 -6.94 -5.56 -10.66
N LEU A 215 -7.31 -4.36 -11.09
CA LEU A 215 -8.35 -4.13 -12.09
C LEU A 215 -7.97 -4.69 -13.47
N ASP A 216 -6.73 -4.49 -13.89
CA ASP A 216 -6.24 -5.02 -15.16
C ASP A 216 -6.08 -6.54 -15.15
N GLY A 217 -5.75 -7.14 -13.99
CA GLY A 217 -5.75 -8.59 -13.79
C GLY A 217 -7.14 -9.21 -13.94
N ILE A 218 -8.19 -8.51 -13.47
CA ILE A 218 -9.59 -8.91 -13.70
C ILE A 218 -9.94 -8.82 -15.19
N ARG A 219 -9.55 -7.75 -15.88
CA ARG A 219 -9.71 -7.61 -17.34
C ARG A 219 -9.05 -8.77 -18.07
N ALA A 220 -7.80 -9.09 -17.68
CA ALA A 220 -7.04 -10.19 -18.29
C ALA A 220 -7.74 -11.54 -18.09
N ALA A 221 -8.16 -11.88 -16.88
CA ALA A 221 -8.88 -13.11 -16.60
C ALA A 221 -10.19 -13.24 -17.41
N ARG A 222 -10.95 -12.17 -17.53
CA ARG A 222 -12.21 -12.13 -18.29
C ARG A 222 -11.99 -12.21 -19.80
N ARG A 223 -11.07 -11.41 -20.36
CA ARG A 223 -10.75 -11.44 -21.79
C ARG A 223 -10.16 -12.77 -22.25
N PHE A 224 -9.42 -13.43 -21.36
CA PHE A 224 -8.89 -14.76 -21.62
C PHE A 224 -9.95 -15.87 -21.48
N GLY A 225 -11.17 -15.54 -21.04
CA GLY A 225 -12.30 -16.49 -20.96
C GLY A 225 -12.28 -17.38 -19.71
N LEU A 226 -11.54 -17.00 -18.65
CA LEU A 226 -11.46 -17.78 -17.42
C LEU A 226 -12.60 -17.47 -16.43
N ALA A 227 -13.27 -16.33 -16.57
CA ALA A 227 -14.39 -15.94 -15.72
C ALA A 227 -15.30 -14.95 -16.45
N ASP A 228 -16.60 -15.21 -16.45
CA ASP A 228 -17.63 -14.43 -17.14
C ASP A 228 -18.73 -13.89 -16.22
N GLY A 229 -18.76 -14.34 -14.97
CA GLY A 229 -19.71 -13.91 -13.94
C GLY A 229 -19.39 -12.58 -13.28
N PRO A 230 -20.17 -12.21 -12.22
CA PRO A 230 -19.91 -11.03 -11.41
C PRO A 230 -18.57 -11.14 -10.67
N VAL A 231 -18.00 -9.97 -10.33
CA VAL A 231 -16.68 -9.85 -9.70
C VAL A 231 -16.82 -9.31 -8.27
N GLY A 232 -16.15 -9.97 -7.33
CA GLY A 232 -15.91 -9.49 -5.97
C GLY A 232 -14.44 -9.17 -5.77
N LEU A 233 -14.15 -8.16 -4.95
CA LEU A 233 -12.79 -7.82 -4.53
C LEU A 233 -12.60 -8.23 -3.07
N ALA A 234 -11.46 -8.84 -2.72
CA ALA A 234 -11.17 -9.21 -1.34
C ALA A 234 -9.68 -9.09 -1.00
N GLY A 235 -9.36 -8.67 0.23
CA GLY A 235 -8.00 -8.64 0.72
C GLY A 235 -7.90 -8.18 2.17
N TYR A 236 -6.75 -8.47 2.79
CA TYR A 236 -6.45 -8.09 4.16
C TYR A 236 -5.14 -7.30 4.24
N SER A 237 -5.04 -6.34 5.19
CA SER A 237 -3.82 -5.57 5.46
C SER A 237 -3.24 -4.92 4.20
N GLY A 238 -2.01 -5.22 3.81
CA GLY A 238 -1.42 -4.74 2.54
C GLY A 238 -2.22 -5.15 1.31
N GLY A 239 -2.81 -6.35 1.30
CA GLY A 239 -3.76 -6.77 0.27
C GLY A 239 -5.08 -6.00 0.33
N GLY A 240 -5.54 -5.65 1.54
CA GLY A 240 -6.68 -4.76 1.75
C GLY A 240 -6.45 -3.35 1.18
N MET A 241 -5.21 -2.84 1.19
CA MET A 241 -4.86 -1.59 0.51
C MET A 241 -5.11 -1.70 -1.00
N ALA A 242 -4.59 -2.73 -1.65
CA ALA A 242 -4.79 -2.94 -3.08
C ALA A 242 -6.28 -3.14 -3.42
N THR A 243 -7.02 -3.89 -2.59
CA THR A 243 -8.48 -4.06 -2.70
C THR A 243 -9.22 -2.73 -2.63
N GLY A 244 -8.91 -1.91 -1.61
CA GLY A 244 -9.53 -0.61 -1.41
C GLY A 244 -9.24 0.35 -2.56
N PHE A 245 -7.99 0.39 -3.04
CA PHE A 245 -7.62 1.19 -4.21
C PHE A 245 -8.26 0.68 -5.50
N ALA A 246 -8.38 -0.63 -5.70
CA ALA A 246 -9.11 -1.19 -6.83
C ALA A 246 -10.57 -0.74 -6.80
N ALA A 247 -11.24 -0.83 -5.63
CA ALA A 247 -12.62 -0.39 -5.49
C ALA A 247 -12.79 1.13 -5.72
N ALA A 248 -11.88 1.95 -5.20
CA ALA A 248 -11.93 3.41 -5.33
C ALA A 248 -11.58 3.91 -6.75
N LEU A 249 -10.69 3.20 -7.46
CA LEU A 249 -10.30 3.51 -8.84
C LEU A 249 -11.31 3.01 -9.87
N ALA A 250 -12.00 1.90 -9.60
CA ALA A 250 -12.86 1.22 -10.57
C ALA A 250 -13.86 2.13 -11.28
N PRO A 251 -14.54 3.11 -10.62
CA PRO A 251 -15.52 3.96 -11.28
C PRO A 251 -14.99 4.77 -12.47
N GLU A 252 -13.69 5.13 -12.43
CA GLU A 252 -13.04 5.93 -13.48
C GLU A 252 -12.13 5.10 -14.36
N TYR A 253 -11.41 4.15 -13.76
CA TYR A 253 -10.37 3.38 -14.44
C TYR A 253 -10.90 2.12 -15.13
N ALA A 254 -11.93 1.48 -14.56
CA ALA A 254 -12.47 0.20 -15.06
C ALA A 254 -14.00 0.11 -14.92
N PRO A 255 -14.77 1.12 -15.42
CA PRO A 255 -16.22 1.18 -15.24
C PRO A 255 -16.98 0.02 -15.92
N GLU A 256 -16.35 -0.67 -16.86
CA GLU A 256 -16.92 -1.80 -17.58
C GLU A 256 -16.87 -3.12 -16.80
N LEU A 257 -16.09 -3.20 -15.74
CA LEU A 257 -15.98 -4.43 -14.94
C LEU A 257 -17.24 -4.63 -14.08
N PRO A 258 -17.86 -5.83 -14.10
CA PRO A 258 -19.07 -6.10 -13.34
C PRO A 258 -18.75 -6.38 -11.85
N ILE A 259 -18.09 -5.42 -11.21
CA ILE A 259 -17.76 -5.50 -9.78
C ILE A 259 -19.05 -5.28 -8.98
N VAL A 260 -19.41 -6.22 -8.11
CA VAL A 260 -20.66 -6.18 -7.33
C VAL A 260 -20.44 -5.94 -5.84
N GLY A 261 -19.19 -5.95 -5.38
CA GLY A 261 -18.85 -5.67 -3.99
C GLY A 261 -17.35 -5.77 -3.73
N ALA A 262 -16.90 -5.10 -2.67
CA ALA A 262 -15.54 -5.16 -2.15
C ALA A 262 -15.54 -5.50 -0.66
N ALA A 263 -14.62 -6.37 -0.24
CA ALA A 263 -14.43 -6.74 1.16
C ALA A 263 -12.95 -6.55 1.54
N MET A 264 -12.67 -5.67 2.51
CA MET A 264 -11.31 -5.32 2.89
C MET A 264 -11.15 -5.21 4.40
N GLY A 265 -10.11 -5.85 4.96
CA GLY A 265 -9.88 -5.87 6.40
C GLY A 265 -8.51 -5.39 6.81
N GLY A 266 -8.40 -4.86 8.05
CA GLY A 266 -7.13 -4.41 8.63
C GLY A 266 -6.35 -3.43 7.75
N VAL A 267 -7.06 -2.57 7.01
CA VAL A 267 -6.48 -1.76 5.93
C VAL A 267 -5.65 -0.61 6.46
N PRO A 268 -4.36 -0.49 6.09
CA PRO A 268 -3.57 0.72 6.32
C PRO A 268 -4.08 1.87 5.44
N VAL A 269 -5.15 2.54 5.87
CA VAL A 269 -5.82 3.58 5.07
C VAL A 269 -5.04 4.88 4.93
N ASN A 270 -4.01 5.09 5.76
CA ASN A 270 -3.06 6.19 5.65
C ASN A 270 -1.64 5.70 5.92
N ILE A 271 -0.86 5.56 4.83
CA ILE A 271 0.51 5.02 4.93
C ILE A 271 1.48 5.98 5.61
N GLY A 272 1.27 7.30 5.49
CA GLY A 272 2.10 8.31 6.15
C GLY A 272 1.90 8.29 7.67
N LYS A 273 0.66 8.26 8.16
CA LYS A 273 0.35 8.13 9.59
C LYS A 273 0.86 6.81 10.16
N LEU A 274 0.65 5.69 9.44
CA LEU A 274 1.17 4.41 9.88
C LEU A 274 2.70 4.42 9.98
N ALA A 275 3.41 5.02 9.02
CA ALA A 275 4.87 5.15 9.08
C ALA A 275 5.33 5.93 10.33
N LEU A 276 4.59 6.98 10.73
CA LEU A 276 4.86 7.72 11.97
C LEU A 276 4.60 6.84 13.21
N ASP A 277 3.51 6.10 13.22
CA ASP A 277 3.12 5.24 14.36
C ASP A 277 4.15 4.11 14.59
N VAL A 278 4.63 3.47 13.50
CA VAL A 278 5.61 2.37 13.61
C VAL A 278 7.06 2.85 13.64
N GLY A 279 7.34 4.10 13.25
CA GLY A 279 8.71 4.63 13.13
C GLY A 279 9.14 5.56 14.25
N GLY A 280 8.20 6.17 14.99
CA GLY A 280 8.47 7.19 15.99
C GLY A 280 9.17 6.68 17.26
N SER A 281 9.08 5.38 17.55
CA SER A 281 9.73 4.70 18.68
C SER A 281 10.05 3.26 18.28
N PRO A 282 10.88 2.53 19.06
CA PRO A 282 11.15 1.11 18.81
C PRO A 282 9.86 0.30 18.66
N ASN A 283 9.68 -0.32 17.48
CA ASN A 283 8.44 -1.02 17.12
C ASN A 283 8.74 -2.36 16.45
N PRO A 284 8.06 -3.46 16.81
CA PRO A 284 8.26 -4.77 16.19
C PRO A 284 8.05 -4.78 14.68
N LEU A 285 7.18 -3.90 14.16
CA LEU A 285 6.81 -3.81 12.74
C LEU A 285 7.54 -2.70 11.98
N PHE A 286 8.54 -2.07 12.60
CA PHE A 286 9.29 -0.98 11.94
C PHE A 286 9.86 -1.38 10.58
N GLY A 287 10.32 -2.65 10.44
CA GLY A 287 10.81 -3.17 9.16
C GLY A 287 9.83 -3.00 7.99
N LEU A 288 8.52 -3.15 8.24
CA LEU A 288 7.49 -2.93 7.21
C LEU A 288 7.39 -1.46 6.81
N GLY A 289 7.49 -0.53 7.76
CA GLY A 289 7.52 0.91 7.46
C GLY A 289 8.75 1.29 6.63
N PHE A 290 9.92 0.73 6.98
CA PHE A 290 11.15 0.92 6.22
C PHE A 290 11.05 0.34 4.80
N ALA A 291 10.51 -0.87 4.66
CA ALA A 291 10.29 -1.51 3.36
C ALA A 291 9.29 -0.72 2.50
N ALA A 292 8.26 -0.13 3.09
CA ALA A 292 7.32 0.73 2.36
C ALA A 292 8.00 1.98 1.80
N ALA A 293 8.95 2.58 2.53
CA ALA A 293 9.75 3.69 2.01
C ALA A 293 10.59 3.26 0.80
N VAL A 294 11.24 2.07 0.85
CA VAL A 294 12.00 1.51 -0.29
C VAL A 294 11.09 1.19 -1.47
N GLY A 295 9.90 0.63 -1.22
CA GLY A 295 8.94 0.32 -2.29
C GLY A 295 8.37 1.57 -2.96
N LEU A 296 8.10 2.62 -2.19
CA LEU A 296 7.68 3.92 -2.73
C LEU A 296 8.78 4.59 -3.54
N GLU A 297 10.05 4.48 -3.13
CA GLU A 297 11.19 4.96 -3.93
C GLU A 297 11.26 4.24 -5.29
N ARG A 298 11.01 2.93 -5.35
CA ARG A 298 10.98 2.18 -6.61
C ARG A 298 9.89 2.64 -7.57
N GLU A 299 8.73 3.00 -7.04
CA GLU A 299 7.59 3.46 -7.84
C GLU A 299 7.68 4.95 -8.22
N TYR A 300 8.29 5.77 -7.35
CA TYR A 300 8.40 7.22 -7.53
C TYR A 300 9.85 7.71 -7.32
N PRO A 301 10.83 7.21 -8.10
CA PRO A 301 12.26 7.44 -7.83
C PRO A 301 12.66 8.90 -7.80
N ASP A 302 12.02 9.74 -8.63
CA ASP A 302 12.33 11.17 -8.72
C ASP A 302 11.85 11.98 -7.50
N VAL A 303 10.85 11.47 -6.76
CA VAL A 303 10.23 12.19 -5.64
C VAL A 303 10.50 11.53 -4.30
N MET A 304 10.46 10.21 -4.24
CA MET A 304 10.60 9.42 -3.01
C MET A 304 12.03 8.90 -2.81
N SER A 305 13.02 9.48 -3.49
CA SER A 305 14.42 9.08 -3.33
C SER A 305 14.86 9.09 -1.86
N LEU A 306 15.54 8.04 -1.46
CA LEU A 306 16.12 7.85 -0.13
C LEU A 306 17.61 8.24 -0.09
N ASP A 307 18.17 8.71 -1.21
CA ASP A 307 19.57 9.09 -1.34
C ASP A 307 19.91 10.22 -0.37
N GLY A 308 21.00 10.02 0.41
CA GLY A 308 21.46 11.00 1.40
C GLY A 308 20.55 11.13 2.62
N ARG A 309 19.47 10.35 2.71
CA ARG A 309 18.54 10.37 3.83
C ARG A 309 18.80 9.26 4.85
N MET A 310 19.67 8.31 4.53
CA MET A 310 20.04 7.20 5.40
C MET A 310 21.44 7.36 5.96
N ASN A 311 21.64 6.85 7.18
CA ASN A 311 22.96 6.61 7.72
C ASN A 311 23.53 5.27 7.17
N PRO A 312 24.81 4.91 7.43
CA PRO A 312 25.37 3.66 6.90
C PRO A 312 24.60 2.39 7.29
N ALA A 313 23.97 2.34 8.47
CA ALA A 313 23.16 1.21 8.88
C ALA A 313 21.83 1.14 8.09
N GLY A 314 21.27 2.30 7.72
CA GLY A 314 20.10 2.38 6.86
C GLY A 314 20.38 1.89 5.45
N GLU A 315 21.50 2.28 4.85
CA GLU A 315 21.94 1.80 3.53
C GLU A 315 22.22 0.30 3.54
N GLU A 316 22.85 -0.23 4.60
CA GLU A 316 23.05 -1.66 4.77
C GLU A 316 21.71 -2.41 4.85
N LEU A 317 20.76 -1.91 5.68
CA LEU A 317 19.42 -2.50 5.79
C LEU A 317 18.69 -2.49 4.45
N ARG A 318 18.70 -1.35 3.74
CA ARG A 318 18.09 -1.18 2.40
C ARG A 318 18.59 -2.24 1.41
N GLY A 319 19.90 -2.45 1.34
CA GLY A 319 20.50 -3.49 0.50
C GLY A 319 20.12 -4.90 0.95
N ARG A 320 20.15 -5.17 2.26
CA ARG A 320 19.87 -6.49 2.83
C ARG A 320 18.43 -6.96 2.56
N ILE A 321 17.45 -6.05 2.64
CA ILE A 321 16.03 -6.42 2.47
C ILE A 321 15.53 -6.24 1.03
N ALA A 322 16.38 -5.84 0.08
CA ALA A 322 15.97 -5.54 -1.29
C ALA A 322 15.24 -6.69 -2.02
N ASN A 323 15.45 -7.93 -1.56
CA ASN A 323 14.80 -9.13 -2.11
C ASN A 323 14.05 -9.93 -1.03
N ALA A 324 13.80 -9.32 0.14
CA ALA A 324 13.26 -10.01 1.28
C ALA A 324 11.74 -10.17 1.23
N CYS A 325 11.26 -11.28 1.76
CA CYS A 325 9.85 -11.52 2.03
C CYS A 325 9.43 -10.95 3.39
N THR A 326 8.13 -10.96 3.67
CA THR A 326 7.51 -10.30 4.84
C THR A 326 8.23 -10.60 6.17
N ASP A 327 8.50 -11.87 6.48
CA ASP A 327 9.07 -12.26 7.77
C ASP A 327 10.53 -11.85 7.90
N GLU A 328 11.28 -11.93 6.82
CA GLU A 328 12.65 -11.47 6.74
C GLU A 328 12.75 -9.96 6.96
N ILE A 329 11.83 -9.19 6.36
CA ILE A 329 11.73 -7.74 6.55
C ILE A 329 11.43 -7.40 8.02
N ILE A 330 10.41 -8.06 8.60
CA ILE A 330 10.06 -7.87 10.02
C ILE A 330 11.26 -8.20 10.91
N GLY A 331 11.88 -9.36 10.72
CA GLY A 331 13.02 -9.82 11.53
C GLY A 331 14.25 -8.93 11.39
N ALA A 332 14.49 -8.36 10.20
CA ALA A 332 15.67 -7.54 9.91
C ALA A 332 15.73 -6.23 10.72
N ALA A 333 14.57 -5.67 11.10
CA ALA A 333 14.49 -4.39 11.79
C ALA A 333 13.46 -4.38 12.95
N ALA A 334 13.16 -5.54 13.54
CA ALA A 334 12.28 -5.62 14.70
C ALA A 334 12.78 -4.77 15.86
N ASN A 335 11.88 -4.06 16.54
CA ASN A 335 12.16 -3.20 17.69
C ASN A 335 13.17 -2.08 17.39
N ARG A 336 13.20 -1.62 16.14
CA ARG A 336 13.94 -0.44 15.69
C ARG A 336 13.01 0.74 15.49
N SER A 337 13.62 1.91 15.23
CA SER A 337 12.92 3.16 14.98
C SER A 337 13.56 3.91 13.80
N PHE A 338 12.91 4.97 13.37
CA PHE A 338 13.40 5.83 12.28
C PHE A 338 14.82 6.37 12.56
N THR A 339 15.09 6.79 13.80
CA THR A 339 16.38 7.38 14.19
C THR A 339 17.55 6.41 14.13
N ASP A 340 17.30 5.09 14.10
CA ASP A 340 18.36 4.09 13.97
C ASP A 340 18.96 4.09 12.54
N TYR A 341 18.21 4.52 11.54
CA TYR A 341 18.55 4.32 10.13
C TYR A 341 18.56 5.59 9.27
N PHE A 342 17.84 6.64 9.66
CA PHE A 342 17.71 7.84 8.85
C PHE A 342 18.48 9.02 9.45
N VAL A 343 18.95 9.90 8.55
CA VAL A 343 19.55 11.19 8.90
C VAL A 343 18.44 12.24 8.82
N GLY A 344 18.32 13.08 9.83
CA GLY A 344 17.26 14.08 9.92
C GLY A 344 16.01 13.58 10.65
N GLY A 345 14.95 14.38 10.64
CA GLY A 345 13.70 14.07 11.34
C GLY A 345 12.64 13.45 10.43
N MET A 346 11.68 12.74 11.03
CA MET A 346 10.52 12.22 10.31
C MET A 346 9.66 13.33 9.66
N ASN A 347 9.78 14.57 10.12
CA ASN A 347 9.05 15.72 9.59
C ASN A 347 9.79 16.40 8.40
N ASP A 348 10.96 15.91 8.03
CA ASP A 348 11.72 16.43 6.89
C ASP A 348 11.23 15.80 5.58
N VAL A 349 9.96 16.06 5.26
CA VAL A 349 9.26 15.53 4.08
C VAL A 349 8.79 16.69 3.22
N SER A 350 9.15 16.68 1.94
CA SER A 350 8.74 17.73 1.00
C SER A 350 7.24 17.65 0.68
N GLU A 351 6.65 18.76 0.20
CA GLU A 351 5.26 18.77 -0.26
C GLU A 351 5.01 17.75 -1.39
N ALA A 352 6.00 17.52 -2.25
CA ALA A 352 5.89 16.52 -3.31
C ALA A 352 5.78 15.09 -2.73
N GLN A 353 6.58 14.77 -1.72
CA GLN A 353 6.51 13.50 -1.02
C GLN A 353 5.17 13.34 -0.26
N ILE A 354 4.70 14.40 0.40
CA ILE A 354 3.38 14.39 1.05
C ILE A 354 2.27 14.09 0.04
N ARG A 355 2.32 14.68 -1.17
CA ARG A 355 1.35 14.35 -2.23
C ARG A 355 1.37 12.87 -2.61
N ILE A 356 2.55 12.25 -2.76
CA ILE A 356 2.66 10.82 -3.05
C ILE A 356 2.07 9.97 -1.91
N LEU A 357 2.36 10.32 -0.65
CA LEU A 357 1.76 9.63 0.50
C LEU A 357 0.22 9.74 0.49
N HIS A 358 -0.31 10.93 0.16
CA HIS A 358 -1.75 11.15 0.04
C HIS A 358 -2.37 10.37 -1.12
N GLU A 359 -1.70 10.30 -2.28
CA GLU A 359 -2.16 9.53 -3.44
C GLU A 359 -2.19 8.02 -3.19
N ASN A 360 -1.43 7.52 -2.21
CA ASN A 360 -1.37 6.12 -1.81
C ASN A 360 -2.07 5.83 -0.47
N SER A 361 -2.88 6.76 0.02
CA SER A 361 -3.65 6.64 1.26
C SER A 361 -5.15 6.79 0.99
N LEU A 362 -5.96 5.77 1.29
CA LEU A 362 -7.41 5.81 1.07
C LEU A 362 -8.09 6.94 1.87
N GLU A 363 -7.53 7.34 3.01
CA GLU A 363 -8.05 8.46 3.82
C GLU A 363 -8.06 9.78 3.03
N THR A 364 -7.03 10.02 2.21
CA THR A 364 -6.83 11.27 1.47
C THR A 364 -7.08 11.13 -0.03
N TYR A 365 -7.14 9.91 -0.56
CA TYR A 365 -7.46 9.67 -1.96
C TYR A 365 -8.92 10.04 -2.25
N PRO A 366 -9.20 10.87 -3.29
CA PRO A 366 -10.54 11.40 -3.53
C PRO A 366 -11.55 10.36 -4.07
N GLY A 367 -11.08 9.27 -4.68
CA GLY A 367 -11.92 8.23 -5.26
C GLY A 367 -12.84 7.57 -4.23
N VAL A 368 -14.05 7.23 -4.67
CA VAL A 368 -15.09 6.59 -3.86
C VAL A 368 -15.60 5.36 -4.59
N PRO A 369 -15.66 4.18 -3.95
CA PRO A 369 -16.28 3.02 -4.56
C PRO A 369 -17.75 3.27 -4.92
N ARG A 370 -18.18 2.82 -6.10
CA ARG A 370 -19.62 2.81 -6.48
C ARG A 370 -20.32 1.49 -6.16
N VAL A 371 -19.55 0.52 -5.68
CA VAL A 371 -20.05 -0.81 -5.26
C VAL A 371 -20.14 -0.88 -3.75
N PRO A 372 -21.04 -1.68 -3.18
CA PRO A 372 -21.11 -1.87 -1.74
C PRO A 372 -19.79 -2.39 -1.16
N VAL A 373 -19.44 -1.94 0.05
CA VAL A 373 -18.18 -2.27 0.74
C VAL A 373 -18.47 -2.95 2.08
N TYR A 374 -17.79 -4.07 2.33
CA TYR A 374 -17.60 -4.63 3.65
C TYR A 374 -16.19 -4.32 4.13
N GLN A 375 -16.08 -3.67 5.29
CA GLN A 375 -14.80 -3.33 5.87
C GLN A 375 -14.75 -3.80 7.33
N TRP A 376 -13.61 -4.35 7.77
CA TRP A 376 -13.44 -4.77 9.16
C TRP A 376 -12.05 -4.45 9.70
N ALA A 377 -11.94 -4.36 11.02
CA ALA A 377 -10.69 -4.18 11.74
C ALA A 377 -10.73 -4.84 13.12
N GLY A 378 -9.58 -5.15 13.68
CA GLY A 378 -9.47 -5.56 15.08
C GLY A 378 -9.67 -4.36 16.01
N GLY A 379 -10.31 -4.58 17.17
CA GLY A 379 -10.49 -3.52 18.18
C GLY A 379 -9.19 -3.07 18.83
N ASN A 380 -8.15 -3.93 18.85
CA ASN A 380 -6.80 -3.67 19.35
C ASN A 380 -5.76 -3.71 18.23
N ASP A 381 -6.17 -3.37 17.01
CA ASP A 381 -5.31 -3.42 15.84
C ASP A 381 -4.22 -2.34 15.88
N VAL A 382 -2.98 -2.69 15.52
CA VAL A 382 -1.87 -1.76 15.33
C VAL A 382 -2.12 -0.81 14.14
N VAL A 383 -2.87 -1.27 13.14
CA VAL A 383 -3.41 -0.42 12.08
C VAL A 383 -4.67 0.24 12.62
N ASN A 384 -4.60 1.54 12.85
CA ASN A 384 -5.64 2.29 13.56
C ASN A 384 -7.05 2.06 12.98
N PRO A 385 -7.95 1.34 13.69
CA PRO A 385 -9.28 1.02 13.19
C PRO A 385 -10.20 2.23 13.05
N TRP A 386 -9.91 3.30 13.77
CA TRP A 386 -10.73 4.52 13.73
C TRP A 386 -10.50 5.31 12.45
N LEU A 387 -9.27 5.33 11.92
CA LEU A 387 -9.00 5.90 10.59
C LEU A 387 -9.74 5.11 9.50
N ALA A 388 -9.79 3.78 9.62
CA ALA A 388 -10.54 2.93 8.71
C ALA A 388 -12.04 3.21 8.76
N ARG A 389 -12.59 3.47 9.97
CA ARG A 389 -13.97 3.88 10.17
C ARG A 389 -14.28 5.26 9.57
N ASP A 390 -13.34 6.21 9.66
CA ASP A 390 -13.50 7.53 9.06
C ASP A 390 -13.57 7.44 7.51
N VAL A 391 -12.77 6.58 6.90
CA VAL A 391 -12.85 6.27 5.46
C VAL A 391 -14.21 5.66 5.11
N ALA A 392 -14.70 4.70 5.90
CA ALA A 392 -16.03 4.12 5.74
C ALA A 392 -17.11 5.21 5.82
N GLY A 393 -17.05 6.11 6.80
CA GLY A 393 -17.94 7.27 6.95
C GLY A 393 -17.92 8.20 5.73
N ARG A 394 -16.73 8.45 5.14
CA ARG A 394 -16.60 9.23 3.90
C ARG A 394 -17.28 8.55 2.71
N TYR A 395 -17.15 7.23 2.60
CA TYR A 395 -17.82 6.46 1.55
C TYR A 395 -19.35 6.47 1.74
N CYS A 396 -19.80 6.32 2.99
CA CYS A 396 -21.21 6.47 3.36
C CYS A 396 -21.78 7.84 2.96
N ALA A 397 -21.07 8.92 3.30
CA ALA A 397 -21.48 10.29 2.96
C ALA A 397 -21.56 10.52 1.44
N ALA A 398 -20.80 9.77 0.64
CA ALA A 398 -20.85 9.78 -0.82
C ALA A 398 -21.91 8.84 -1.41
N GLY A 399 -22.69 8.15 -0.58
CA GLY A 399 -23.78 7.26 -0.99
C GLY A 399 -23.40 5.81 -1.24
N THR A 400 -22.16 5.40 -0.92
CA THR A 400 -21.74 3.99 -0.99
C THR A 400 -22.28 3.24 0.24
N PRO A 401 -23.04 2.13 0.07
CA PRO A 401 -23.40 1.28 1.20
C PRO A 401 -22.16 0.64 1.82
N VAL A 402 -21.86 0.93 3.07
CA VAL A 402 -20.73 0.35 3.81
C VAL A 402 -21.24 -0.38 5.06
N GLN A 403 -20.81 -1.63 5.20
CA GLN A 403 -20.86 -2.36 6.45
C GLN A 403 -19.46 -2.33 7.06
N PHE A 404 -19.30 -1.63 8.19
CA PHE A 404 -18.03 -1.56 8.93
C PHE A 404 -18.14 -2.32 10.25
N ASP A 405 -17.28 -3.33 10.44
CA ASP A 405 -17.28 -4.16 11.64
C ASP A 405 -15.97 -4.01 12.43
N ILE A 406 -16.08 -3.88 13.74
CA ILE A 406 -14.97 -4.04 14.68
C ILE A 406 -15.05 -5.42 15.30
N ILE A 407 -13.95 -6.18 15.26
CA ILE A 407 -13.82 -7.46 15.94
C ILE A 407 -13.29 -7.19 17.36
N PRO A 408 -14.13 -7.28 18.41
CA PRO A 408 -13.74 -6.85 19.73
C PRO A 408 -12.55 -7.63 20.29
N GLY A 409 -11.57 -6.91 20.85
CA GLY A 409 -10.39 -7.49 21.48
C GLY A 409 -9.36 -8.12 20.54
N ALA A 410 -9.68 -8.25 19.25
CA ALA A 410 -8.74 -8.81 18.27
C ALA A 410 -7.63 -7.80 17.96
N ASP A 411 -6.40 -8.27 17.88
CA ASP A 411 -5.28 -7.58 17.25
C ASP A 411 -5.31 -7.74 15.72
N HIS A 412 -4.28 -7.22 15.04
CA HIS A 412 -4.17 -7.29 13.57
C HIS A 412 -4.25 -8.72 13.04
N GLY A 413 -3.53 -9.67 13.66
CA GLY A 413 -3.51 -11.07 13.24
C GLY A 413 -4.81 -11.81 13.58
N ALA A 414 -5.32 -11.61 14.81
CA ALA A 414 -6.54 -12.28 15.28
C ALA A 414 -7.81 -11.85 14.52
N ALA A 415 -7.81 -10.66 13.89
CA ALA A 415 -8.94 -10.18 13.10
C ALA A 415 -9.06 -10.82 11.72
N ILE A 416 -8.03 -11.51 11.21
CA ILE A 416 -8.00 -12.09 9.85
C ILE A 416 -9.12 -13.12 9.68
N ALA A 417 -9.07 -14.20 10.43
CA ALA A 417 -9.96 -15.35 10.20
C ALA A 417 -11.46 -15.00 10.38
N PRO A 418 -11.91 -14.40 11.49
CA PRO A 418 -13.32 -14.12 11.67
C PRO A 418 -13.84 -13.09 10.66
N GLY A 419 -13.04 -12.08 10.32
CA GLY A 419 -13.42 -11.08 9.33
C GLY A 419 -13.46 -11.64 7.91
N SER A 420 -12.54 -12.55 7.53
CA SER A 420 -12.55 -13.20 6.21
C SER A 420 -13.76 -14.09 6.01
N VAL A 421 -14.21 -14.82 7.05
CA VAL A 421 -15.44 -15.63 6.99
C VAL A 421 -16.65 -14.74 6.65
N ASN A 422 -16.79 -13.60 7.35
CA ASN A 422 -17.86 -12.63 7.11
C ASN A 422 -17.72 -11.99 5.71
N ALA A 423 -16.51 -11.67 5.28
CA ALA A 423 -16.22 -11.11 3.96
C ALA A 423 -16.66 -12.06 2.82
N PHE A 424 -16.40 -13.35 2.96
CA PHE A 424 -16.79 -14.34 1.95
C PHE A 424 -18.30 -14.61 1.96
N ALA A 425 -18.94 -14.55 3.10
CA ALA A 425 -20.41 -14.58 3.18
C ALA A 425 -21.01 -13.33 2.52
N TYR A 426 -20.48 -12.16 2.86
CA TYR A 426 -20.88 -10.89 2.25
C TYR A 426 -20.77 -10.91 0.71
N LEU A 427 -19.64 -11.35 0.16
CA LEU A 427 -19.49 -11.45 -1.31
C LEU A 427 -20.45 -12.47 -1.92
N GLY A 428 -20.73 -13.60 -1.23
CA GLY A 428 -21.72 -14.57 -1.66
C GLY A 428 -23.12 -13.95 -1.83
N ASP A 429 -23.53 -13.14 -0.89
CA ASP A 429 -24.79 -12.39 -0.97
C ASP A 429 -24.78 -11.38 -2.13
N ARG A 430 -23.66 -10.74 -2.42
CA ARG A 430 -23.54 -9.83 -3.60
C ARG A 430 -23.65 -10.61 -4.89
N PHE A 431 -23.02 -11.78 -4.97
CA PHE A 431 -23.15 -12.66 -6.16
C PHE A 431 -24.58 -13.18 -6.35
N ALA A 432 -25.33 -13.36 -5.27
CA ALA A 432 -26.74 -13.72 -5.30
C ALA A 432 -27.68 -12.52 -5.58
N GLY A 433 -27.14 -11.31 -5.73
CA GLY A 433 -27.94 -10.10 -5.96
C GLY A 433 -28.75 -9.63 -4.76
N LEU A 434 -28.43 -10.12 -3.55
CA LEU A 434 -29.11 -9.69 -2.32
C LEU A 434 -28.75 -8.24 -1.94
N PRO A 435 -29.61 -7.49 -1.26
CA PRO A 435 -29.31 -6.14 -0.79
C PRO A 435 -28.10 -6.09 0.13
N ALA A 436 -27.21 -5.10 -0.04
CA ALA A 436 -26.04 -4.95 0.81
C ALA A 436 -26.42 -4.49 2.22
N PRO A 437 -25.93 -5.14 3.28
CA PRO A 437 -26.02 -4.58 4.61
C PRO A 437 -25.21 -3.29 4.69
N SER A 438 -25.65 -2.37 5.53
CA SER A 438 -24.98 -1.08 5.75
C SER A 438 -25.23 -0.60 7.17
N ASN A 439 -24.19 -0.07 7.80
CA ASN A 439 -24.29 0.64 9.06
C ASN A 439 -23.82 2.10 8.93
N CYS A 440 -23.95 2.64 7.69
CA CYS A 440 -23.88 4.08 7.47
C CYS A 440 -24.88 4.83 8.40
#